data_f82512154385f040268f76f2f4699d9a
#
_entry.id   f82512154385f040268f76f2f4699d9a
#
_cell.length_a   1.000
_cell.length_b   1.000
_cell.length_c   1.000
_cell.angle_alpha   90.00
_cell.angle_beta   90.00
_cell.angle_gamma   90.00
#
_symmetry.space_group_name_H-M   'P 1'
#
loop_
_entity.id
_entity.type
_entity.pdbx_description
1 polymer ?
#
loop_
_entity_poly.entity_id
_entity_poly.type
_entity_poly.pdbx_seq_one_letter_code
_entity_poly.pdbx_strand_id
1 'polypeptide(L)'
;MSPDSQLPMTMNINAYIAESRKIVDQYLERLLPPEAQEPATIHKAMRYSVFAGGKRVRPILVLAAGESLAGDREVLLHLGAGIEMMHTYSLIHDDLPALDNDDLRRGVPTCHKVFGEAMAILAGDALMTCCYQVLADLPKISDSVKVRIIRELATATGTIQGMIGGQVVDLESEGKPVSPEALKYIHDSKTGALLTACVRCGALAAGAEPAELLALTEFGGKIGLVFQIVDDILDVTASSEVLGKTAGKDEKVKKATYPALYGIEASRQKARELLASALEDIRSFGEKTEALRDLARFVVNRTA
;
A
#
# COMPACT_ATOMS: atom_id res chain seq x y z
N MET A 1 -4.38 -35.03 0.15
CA MET A 1 -3.77 -33.74 0.55
C MET A 1 -4.90 -32.76 0.69
N SER A 2 -5.11 -32.23 1.89
CA SER A 2 -6.22 -31.33 2.18
C SER A 2 -6.15 -30.07 1.37
N PRO A 3 -7.30 -29.55 0.86
CA PRO A 3 -7.34 -28.22 0.29
C PRO A 3 -6.84 -27.21 1.32
N ASP A 4 -6.11 -26.21 0.88
CA ASP A 4 -5.62 -25.09 1.71
C ASP A 4 -6.72 -24.65 2.67
N SER A 5 -6.56 -24.94 3.96
CA SER A 5 -7.49 -24.49 4.97
C SER A 5 -7.28 -22.98 5.10
N GLN A 6 -8.14 -22.20 4.46
CA GLN A 6 -8.17 -20.75 4.62
C GLN A 6 -8.25 -20.43 6.12
N LEU A 7 -7.42 -19.49 6.55
CA LEU A 7 -7.43 -19.04 7.94
C LEU A 7 -8.79 -18.42 8.27
N PRO A 8 -9.44 -18.84 9.38
CA PRO A 8 -10.79 -18.36 9.71
C PRO A 8 -10.79 -16.85 9.96
N MET A 9 -11.77 -16.17 9.40
CA MET A 9 -12.06 -14.76 9.62
C MET A 9 -13.25 -14.62 10.57
N THR A 10 -13.21 -13.60 11.43
CA THR A 10 -14.24 -13.37 12.46
C THR A 10 -15.33 -12.43 11.98
N MET A 11 -15.05 -11.59 10.98
CA MET A 11 -16.00 -10.68 10.33
C MET A 11 -16.16 -10.96 8.84
N ASN A 12 -17.19 -10.40 8.21
CA ASN A 12 -17.28 -10.40 6.76
C ASN A 12 -16.31 -9.37 6.15
N ILE A 13 -15.05 -9.77 6.03
CA ILE A 13 -13.96 -8.88 5.57
C ILE A 13 -14.20 -8.34 4.17
N ASN A 14 -14.82 -9.11 3.27
CA ASN A 14 -15.13 -8.64 1.92
C ASN A 14 -16.16 -7.50 1.93
N ALA A 15 -17.18 -7.58 2.80
CA ALA A 15 -18.15 -6.50 2.99
C ALA A 15 -17.48 -5.25 3.57
N TYR A 16 -16.62 -5.41 4.59
CA TYR A 16 -15.85 -4.31 5.19
C TYR A 16 -14.95 -3.61 4.16
N ILE A 17 -14.21 -4.37 3.36
CA ILE A 17 -13.36 -3.83 2.29
C ILE A 17 -14.21 -3.09 1.25
N ALA A 18 -15.31 -3.67 0.79
CA ALA A 18 -16.17 -3.07 -0.23
C ALA A 18 -16.81 -1.76 0.23
N GLU A 19 -17.31 -1.72 1.47
CA GLU A 19 -17.88 -0.51 2.08
C GLU A 19 -16.82 0.57 2.30
N SER A 20 -15.68 0.21 2.92
CA SER A 20 -14.59 1.13 3.17
C SER A 20 -14.04 1.73 1.88
N ARG A 21 -13.85 0.90 0.85
CA ARG A 21 -13.44 1.35 -0.48
C ARG A 21 -14.40 2.40 -1.05
N LYS A 22 -15.71 2.12 -1.02
CA LYS A 22 -16.74 3.06 -1.51
C LYS A 22 -16.65 4.41 -0.82
N ILE A 23 -16.48 4.42 0.50
CA ILE A 23 -16.38 5.65 1.27
C ILE A 23 -15.07 6.38 1.00
N VAL A 24 -13.94 5.67 0.91
CA VAL A 24 -12.63 6.25 0.54
C VAL A 24 -12.70 6.90 -0.86
N ASP A 25 -13.33 6.23 -1.84
CA ASP A 25 -13.49 6.80 -3.18
C ASP A 25 -14.34 8.09 -3.16
N GLN A 26 -15.35 8.21 -2.28
CA GLN A 26 -16.11 9.45 -2.07
C GLN A 26 -15.26 10.57 -1.46
N TYR A 27 -14.32 10.24 -0.55
CA TYR A 27 -13.38 11.23 0.00
C TYR A 27 -12.37 11.68 -1.05
N LEU A 28 -11.81 10.77 -1.84
CA LEU A 28 -10.94 11.10 -2.97
C LEU A 28 -11.65 12.01 -3.98
N GLU A 29 -12.93 11.72 -4.30
CA GLU A 29 -13.74 12.54 -5.20
C GLU A 29 -13.87 13.99 -4.73
N ARG A 30 -14.05 14.21 -3.43
CA ARG A 30 -14.19 15.55 -2.82
C ARG A 30 -12.89 16.29 -2.64
N LEU A 31 -11.78 15.56 -2.39
CA LEU A 31 -10.48 16.16 -2.06
C LEU A 31 -9.65 16.48 -3.31
N LEU A 32 -9.89 15.77 -4.41
CA LEU A 32 -9.22 16.07 -5.69
C LEU A 32 -9.87 17.26 -6.39
N PRO A 33 -9.08 18.15 -7.03
CA PRO A 33 -9.62 19.21 -7.86
C PRO A 33 -10.57 18.68 -8.93
N PRO A 34 -11.66 19.40 -9.27
CA PRO A 34 -12.58 19.02 -10.34
C PRO A 34 -11.85 18.97 -11.70
N GLU A 35 -12.28 18.07 -12.60
CA GLU A 35 -11.67 17.93 -13.94
C GLU A 35 -11.71 19.20 -14.78
N ALA A 36 -12.75 20.03 -14.59
CA ALA A 36 -12.94 21.28 -15.33
C ALA A 36 -12.15 22.46 -14.76
N GLN A 37 -11.52 22.34 -13.61
CA GLN A 37 -10.72 23.41 -13.02
C GLN A 37 -9.41 23.57 -13.82
N GLU A 38 -9.05 24.81 -14.13
CA GLU A 38 -7.77 25.08 -14.83
C GLU A 38 -6.57 24.95 -13.86
N PRO A 39 -5.47 24.34 -14.34
CA PRO A 39 -5.26 23.74 -15.66
C PRO A 39 -5.93 22.35 -15.77
N ALA A 40 -6.95 22.23 -16.62
CA ALA A 40 -7.88 21.09 -16.65
C ALA A 40 -7.21 19.74 -16.98
N THR A 41 -6.19 19.73 -17.83
CA THR A 41 -5.54 18.48 -18.26
C THR A 41 -4.85 17.76 -17.12
N ILE A 42 -4.21 18.48 -16.19
CA ILE A 42 -3.53 17.86 -15.06
C ILE A 42 -4.55 17.21 -14.09
N HIS A 43 -5.67 17.88 -13.82
CA HIS A 43 -6.72 17.36 -12.95
C HIS A 43 -7.40 16.11 -13.53
N LYS A 44 -7.60 16.08 -14.86
CA LYS A 44 -8.06 14.86 -15.56
C LYS A 44 -7.06 13.72 -15.43
N ALA A 45 -5.76 13.96 -15.59
CA ALA A 45 -4.73 12.93 -15.48
C ALA A 45 -4.61 12.37 -14.04
N MET A 46 -4.67 13.25 -13.00
CA MET A 46 -4.69 12.87 -11.60
C MET A 46 -5.90 11.96 -11.30
N ARG A 47 -7.10 12.42 -11.66
CA ARG A 47 -8.35 11.70 -11.43
C ARG A 47 -8.41 10.39 -12.19
N TYR A 48 -8.01 10.37 -13.46
CA TYR A 48 -7.89 9.16 -14.27
C TYR A 48 -7.09 8.07 -13.53
N SER A 49 -5.92 8.42 -13.01
CA SER A 49 -5.04 7.46 -12.32
C SER A 49 -5.59 7.02 -10.96
N VAL A 50 -6.14 7.94 -10.17
CA VAL A 50 -6.73 7.63 -8.86
C VAL A 50 -7.94 6.71 -9.02
N PHE A 51 -8.81 6.94 -10.01
CA PHE A 51 -10.04 6.17 -10.23
C PHE A 51 -9.90 4.99 -11.20
N ALA A 52 -8.68 4.67 -11.64
CA ALA A 52 -8.40 3.47 -12.45
C ALA A 52 -8.71 2.13 -11.71
N GLY A 53 -9.31 2.19 -10.53
CA GLY A 53 -9.64 1.02 -9.70
C GLY A 53 -8.65 0.79 -8.56
N GLY A 54 -8.68 -0.42 -7.99
CA GLY A 54 -7.82 -0.82 -6.86
C GLY A 54 -8.59 -1.22 -5.61
N LYS A 55 -7.93 -2.01 -4.75
CA LYS A 55 -8.52 -2.55 -3.51
C LYS A 55 -8.50 -1.55 -2.35
N ARG A 56 -7.85 -0.40 -2.49
CA ARG A 56 -7.70 0.64 -1.44
C ARG A 56 -7.13 0.08 -0.12
N VAL A 57 -6.21 -0.85 -0.20
CA VAL A 57 -5.65 -1.54 0.99
C VAL A 57 -5.01 -0.55 1.97
N ARG A 58 -4.28 0.46 1.48
CA ARG A 58 -3.59 1.45 2.31
C ARG A 58 -4.55 2.31 3.12
N PRO A 59 -5.55 2.98 2.52
CA PRO A 59 -6.59 3.68 3.28
C PRO A 59 -7.34 2.77 4.27
N ILE A 60 -7.62 1.52 3.88
CA ILE A 60 -8.33 0.57 4.75
C ILE A 60 -7.48 0.18 5.96
N LEU A 61 -6.16 0.05 5.81
CA LEU A 61 -5.24 -0.15 6.94
C LEU A 61 -5.21 1.07 7.87
N VAL A 62 -5.25 2.30 7.33
CA VAL A 62 -5.36 3.52 8.15
C VAL A 62 -6.65 3.49 8.98
N LEU A 63 -7.78 3.17 8.33
CA LEU A 63 -9.08 3.07 9.01
C LEU A 63 -9.04 2.01 10.11
N ALA A 64 -8.66 0.77 9.80
CA ALA A 64 -8.68 -0.33 10.74
C ALA A 64 -7.73 -0.09 11.94
N ALA A 65 -6.55 0.51 11.71
CA ALA A 65 -5.63 0.87 12.77
C ALA A 65 -6.17 1.98 13.67
N GLY A 66 -6.71 3.06 13.10
CA GLY A 66 -7.28 4.15 13.87
C GLY A 66 -8.56 3.75 14.61
N GLU A 67 -9.45 3.00 13.97
CA GLU A 67 -10.69 2.50 14.56
C GLU A 67 -10.41 1.55 15.75
N SER A 68 -9.31 0.79 15.73
CA SER A 68 -8.90 -0.06 16.87
C SER A 68 -8.60 0.74 18.14
N LEU A 69 -8.34 2.04 18.01
CA LEU A 69 -8.07 2.99 19.09
C LEU A 69 -9.21 4.02 19.25
N ALA A 70 -10.39 3.74 18.71
CA ALA A 70 -11.55 4.63 18.72
C ALA A 70 -11.30 6.01 18.08
N GLY A 71 -10.44 6.08 17.05
CA GLY A 71 -10.14 7.28 16.29
C GLY A 71 -11.36 7.82 15.53
N ASP A 72 -11.40 9.14 15.31
CA ASP A 72 -12.47 9.80 14.55
C ASP A 72 -12.44 9.35 13.08
N ARG A 73 -13.51 8.69 12.64
CA ARG A 73 -13.60 8.09 11.29
C ARG A 73 -13.46 9.14 10.17
N GLU A 74 -13.92 10.37 10.36
CA GLU A 74 -13.76 11.44 9.38
C GLU A 74 -12.29 11.80 9.19
N VAL A 75 -11.53 11.94 10.28
CA VAL A 75 -10.08 12.17 10.25
C VAL A 75 -9.36 11.03 9.51
N LEU A 76 -9.70 9.79 9.86
CA LEU A 76 -9.08 8.60 9.26
C LEU A 76 -9.37 8.47 7.76
N LEU A 77 -10.56 8.86 7.31
CA LEU A 77 -10.93 8.87 5.89
C LEU A 77 -10.18 9.95 5.10
N HIS A 78 -10.02 11.16 5.65
CA HIS A 78 -9.20 12.21 5.03
C HIS A 78 -7.74 11.76 4.93
N LEU A 79 -7.19 11.24 6.03
CA LEU A 79 -5.82 10.72 6.09
C LEU A 79 -5.61 9.58 5.09
N GLY A 80 -6.52 8.61 5.05
CA GLY A 80 -6.45 7.49 4.11
C GLY A 80 -6.52 7.93 2.66
N ALA A 81 -7.37 8.91 2.33
CA ALA A 81 -7.45 9.48 0.98
C ALA A 81 -6.14 10.18 0.58
N GLY A 82 -5.54 10.97 1.48
CA GLY A 82 -4.21 11.57 1.25
C GLY A 82 -3.13 10.52 0.99
N ILE A 83 -3.08 9.47 1.78
CA ILE A 83 -2.11 8.36 1.59
C ILE A 83 -2.36 7.61 0.26
N GLU A 84 -3.62 7.45 -0.19
CA GLU A 84 -3.90 6.84 -1.49
C GLU A 84 -3.42 7.74 -2.65
N MET A 85 -3.48 9.08 -2.52
CA MET A 85 -2.87 10.00 -3.49
C MET A 85 -1.36 9.77 -3.56
N MET A 86 -0.69 9.66 -2.40
CA MET A 86 0.73 9.33 -2.30
C MET A 86 1.06 7.98 -2.94
N HIS A 87 0.23 6.97 -2.75
CA HIS A 87 0.41 5.68 -3.42
C HIS A 87 0.19 5.78 -4.93
N THR A 88 -0.82 6.53 -5.36
CA THR A 88 -1.14 6.64 -6.79
C THR A 88 -0.03 7.37 -7.55
N TYR A 89 0.58 8.42 -6.98
CA TYR A 89 1.74 9.07 -7.59
C TYR A 89 2.86 8.06 -7.88
N SER A 90 3.19 7.20 -6.92
CA SER A 90 4.26 6.23 -7.11
C SER A 90 3.95 5.25 -8.24
N LEU A 91 2.68 4.82 -8.37
CA LEU A 91 2.27 3.96 -9.49
C LEU A 91 2.37 4.66 -10.85
N ILE A 92 2.01 5.96 -10.94
CA ILE A 92 2.13 6.71 -12.18
C ILE A 92 3.59 6.80 -12.62
N HIS A 93 4.50 7.06 -11.68
CA HIS A 93 5.93 7.17 -11.97
C HIS A 93 6.54 5.81 -12.28
N ASP A 94 6.19 4.76 -11.54
CA ASP A 94 6.65 3.39 -11.80
C ASP A 94 6.27 2.92 -13.22
N ASP A 95 5.09 3.30 -13.71
CA ASP A 95 4.60 2.93 -15.05
C ASP A 95 5.34 3.62 -16.21
N LEU A 96 6.12 4.68 -15.96
CA LEU A 96 6.83 5.43 -17.01
C LEU A 96 7.85 4.57 -17.77
N PRO A 97 8.14 4.90 -19.06
CA PRO A 97 9.16 4.18 -19.84
C PRO A 97 10.56 4.17 -19.22
N ALA A 98 10.88 5.15 -18.38
CA ALA A 98 12.16 5.21 -17.65
C ALA A 98 12.26 4.24 -16.47
N LEU A 99 11.15 3.64 -16.03
CA LEU A 99 11.06 2.67 -14.95
C LEU A 99 10.46 1.35 -15.46
N ASP A 100 9.28 0.95 -15.02
CA ASP A 100 8.69 -0.36 -15.36
C ASP A 100 8.18 -0.44 -16.82
N ASN A 101 7.96 0.69 -17.49
CA ASN A 101 7.42 0.78 -18.84
C ASN A 101 6.15 -0.07 -19.06
N ASP A 102 5.17 0.11 -18.18
CA ASP A 102 3.92 -0.63 -18.21
C ASP A 102 2.88 0.05 -19.10
N ASP A 103 2.29 -0.71 -20.04
CA ASP A 103 1.22 -0.22 -20.90
C ASP A 103 -0.14 -0.20 -20.22
N LEU A 104 -0.36 -1.11 -19.25
CA LEU A 104 -1.62 -1.31 -18.54
C LEU A 104 -1.41 -1.33 -17.03
N ARG A 105 -2.32 -0.68 -16.29
CA ARG A 105 -2.45 -0.74 -14.84
C ARG A 105 -3.89 -1.03 -14.45
N ARG A 106 -4.11 -2.14 -13.73
CA ARG A 106 -5.46 -2.58 -13.32
C ARG A 106 -6.41 -2.76 -14.52
N GLY A 107 -5.89 -3.21 -15.66
CA GLY A 107 -6.64 -3.49 -16.89
C GLY A 107 -6.95 -2.26 -17.76
N VAL A 108 -6.52 -1.06 -17.36
CA VAL A 108 -6.68 0.17 -18.17
C VAL A 108 -5.31 0.71 -18.60
N PRO A 109 -5.22 1.48 -19.72
CA PRO A 109 -3.97 2.11 -20.14
C PRO A 109 -3.37 2.98 -19.05
N THR A 110 -2.03 2.98 -18.93
CA THR A 110 -1.31 3.79 -17.94
C THR A 110 -1.40 5.28 -18.25
N CYS A 111 -1.15 6.13 -17.26
CA CYS A 111 -1.28 7.58 -17.40
C CYS A 111 -0.46 8.13 -18.57
N HIS A 112 0.79 7.67 -18.74
CA HIS A 112 1.66 8.14 -19.84
C HIS A 112 1.17 7.71 -21.23
N LYS A 113 0.44 6.60 -21.34
CA LYS A 113 -0.17 6.18 -22.62
C LYS A 113 -1.35 7.06 -23.02
N VAL A 114 -2.10 7.58 -22.04
CA VAL A 114 -3.30 8.39 -22.30
C VAL A 114 -2.96 9.89 -22.43
N PHE A 115 -2.08 10.40 -21.58
CA PHE A 115 -1.80 11.83 -21.45
C PHE A 115 -0.38 12.23 -21.89
N GLY A 116 0.48 11.27 -22.23
CA GLY A 116 1.89 11.49 -22.52
C GLY A 116 2.77 11.53 -21.27
N GLU A 117 4.08 11.29 -21.45
CA GLU A 117 5.05 11.16 -20.36
C GLU A 117 5.17 12.41 -19.49
N ALA A 118 5.27 13.60 -20.11
CA ALA A 118 5.39 14.85 -19.39
C ALA A 118 4.18 15.10 -18.46
N MET A 119 2.97 14.82 -18.94
CA MET A 119 1.76 14.98 -18.13
C MET A 119 1.69 13.91 -17.04
N ALA A 120 2.15 12.70 -17.28
CA ALA A 120 2.22 11.65 -16.26
C ALA A 120 3.19 12.02 -15.13
N ILE A 121 4.38 12.55 -15.44
CA ILE A 121 5.32 13.07 -14.44
C ILE A 121 4.64 14.13 -13.59
N LEU A 122 4.05 15.14 -14.21
CA LEU A 122 3.38 16.24 -13.50
C LEU A 122 2.16 15.77 -12.69
N ALA A 123 1.42 14.77 -13.18
CA ALA A 123 0.28 14.20 -12.44
C ALA A 123 0.73 13.48 -11.17
N GLY A 124 1.85 12.75 -11.22
CA GLY A 124 2.47 12.17 -10.03
C GLY A 124 2.90 13.24 -9.04
N ASP A 125 3.64 14.27 -9.49
CA ASP A 125 4.08 15.38 -8.63
C ASP A 125 2.90 16.11 -7.99
N ALA A 126 1.83 16.34 -8.76
CA ALA A 126 0.63 17.00 -8.27
C ALA A 126 -0.10 16.17 -7.21
N LEU A 127 -0.22 14.84 -7.38
CA LEU A 127 -0.82 13.95 -6.39
C LEU A 127 0.00 13.90 -5.09
N MET A 128 1.33 13.84 -5.20
CA MET A 128 2.23 13.89 -4.04
C MET A 128 2.07 15.21 -3.28
N THR A 129 2.02 16.34 -3.98
CA THR A 129 1.82 17.67 -3.39
C THR A 129 0.43 17.79 -2.75
N CYS A 130 -0.62 17.32 -3.44
CA CYS A 130 -1.99 17.32 -2.95
C CYS A 130 -2.13 16.45 -1.68
N CYS A 131 -1.44 15.32 -1.59
CA CYS A 131 -1.37 14.52 -0.37
C CYS A 131 -0.93 15.37 0.83
N TYR A 132 0.17 16.08 0.73
CA TYR A 132 0.67 16.91 1.85
C TYR A 132 -0.29 18.04 2.21
N GLN A 133 -1.00 18.63 1.25
CA GLN A 133 -2.06 19.60 1.55
C GLN A 133 -3.18 18.96 2.38
N VAL A 134 -3.68 17.79 1.94
CA VAL A 134 -4.71 17.05 2.67
C VAL A 134 -4.26 16.71 4.10
N LEU A 135 -2.99 16.30 4.30
CA LEU A 135 -2.47 15.98 5.62
C LEU A 135 -2.32 17.22 6.52
N ALA A 136 -1.94 18.37 5.95
CA ALA A 136 -1.85 19.64 6.69
C ALA A 136 -3.22 20.15 7.11
N ASP A 137 -4.25 19.87 6.32
CA ASP A 137 -5.64 20.30 6.53
C ASP A 137 -6.51 19.27 7.27
N LEU A 138 -5.90 18.20 7.85
CA LEU A 138 -6.66 17.21 8.61
C LEU A 138 -7.53 17.86 9.68
N PRO A 139 -8.85 17.56 9.72
CA PRO A 139 -9.75 18.16 10.71
C PRO A 139 -9.52 17.59 12.11
N LYS A 140 -9.95 18.30 13.15
CA LYS A 140 -10.15 17.81 14.53
C LYS A 140 -8.90 17.23 15.24
N ILE A 141 -7.72 17.36 14.69
CA ILE A 141 -6.45 16.96 15.33
C ILE A 141 -5.49 18.14 15.42
N SER A 142 -4.58 18.09 16.39
CA SER A 142 -3.62 19.18 16.62
C SER A 142 -2.56 19.23 15.52
N ASP A 143 -2.00 20.42 15.29
CA ASP A 143 -0.92 20.61 14.32
C ASP A 143 0.33 19.78 14.67
N SER A 144 0.59 19.53 15.94
CA SER A 144 1.69 18.65 16.37
C SER A 144 1.48 17.20 15.88
N VAL A 145 0.25 16.69 15.87
CA VAL A 145 -0.08 15.36 15.35
C VAL A 145 0.01 15.37 13.82
N LYS A 146 -0.48 16.41 13.14
CA LYS A 146 -0.34 16.57 11.68
C LYS A 146 1.13 16.52 11.25
N VAL A 147 1.99 17.27 11.93
CA VAL A 147 3.44 17.27 11.66
C VAL A 147 4.06 15.88 11.85
N ARG A 148 3.66 15.15 12.89
CA ARG A 148 4.10 13.75 13.09
C ARG A 148 3.68 12.85 11.95
N ILE A 149 2.41 12.92 11.52
CA ILE A 149 1.86 12.13 10.40
C ILE A 149 2.61 12.45 9.09
N ILE A 150 2.81 13.75 8.79
CA ILE A 150 3.56 14.18 7.61
C ILE A 150 5.00 13.62 7.64
N ARG A 151 5.65 13.67 8.81
CA ARG A 151 7.00 13.11 8.97
C ARG A 151 7.05 11.61 8.79
N GLU A 152 6.09 10.87 9.35
CA GLU A 152 5.98 9.41 9.16
C GLU A 152 5.85 9.07 7.66
N LEU A 153 4.95 9.74 6.95
CA LEU A 153 4.73 9.48 5.53
C LEU A 153 5.95 9.88 4.68
N ALA A 154 6.55 11.05 4.94
CA ALA A 154 7.74 11.49 4.24
C ALA A 154 8.94 10.55 4.45
N THR A 155 9.10 10.01 5.66
CA THR A 155 10.12 9.00 5.97
C THR A 155 9.86 7.70 5.18
N ALA A 156 8.62 7.20 5.23
CA ALA A 156 8.25 5.95 4.57
C ALA A 156 8.31 6.01 3.04
N THR A 157 8.16 7.19 2.46
CA THR A 157 8.29 7.39 0.99
C THR A 157 9.68 7.89 0.57
N GLY A 158 10.56 8.20 1.52
CA GLY A 158 11.88 8.79 1.30
C GLY A 158 12.94 7.82 0.81
N THR A 159 14.21 8.25 0.90
CA THR A 159 15.37 7.53 0.36
C THR A 159 16.03 6.58 1.37
N ILE A 160 15.90 6.84 2.67
CA ILE A 160 16.51 6.01 3.73
C ILE A 160 15.45 5.06 4.27
N GLN A 161 15.57 3.77 3.95
CA GLN A 161 14.61 2.72 4.33
C GLN A 161 13.15 3.05 3.94
N GLY A 162 12.96 3.90 2.93
CA GLY A 162 11.68 4.29 2.39
C GLY A 162 11.51 3.86 0.93
N MET A 163 10.33 4.10 0.39
CA MET A 163 9.89 3.62 -0.92
C MET A 163 10.86 4.00 -2.06
N ILE A 164 11.33 5.27 -2.11
CA ILE A 164 12.28 5.71 -3.16
C ILE A 164 13.61 4.97 -3.02
N GLY A 165 14.13 4.81 -1.79
CA GLY A 165 15.36 4.04 -1.56
C GLY A 165 15.22 2.58 -1.95
N GLY A 166 14.07 1.96 -1.65
CA GLY A 166 13.74 0.60 -2.09
C GLY A 166 13.69 0.46 -3.60
N GLN A 167 13.09 1.44 -4.30
CA GLN A 167 13.03 1.47 -5.77
C GLN A 167 14.42 1.59 -6.40
N VAL A 168 15.32 2.40 -5.84
CA VAL A 168 16.70 2.54 -6.33
C VAL A 168 17.44 1.21 -6.23
N VAL A 169 17.38 0.53 -5.07
CA VAL A 169 18.04 -0.77 -4.88
C VAL A 169 17.42 -1.85 -5.76
N ASP A 170 16.11 -1.82 -6.00
CA ASP A 170 15.41 -2.72 -6.92
C ASP A 170 15.97 -2.58 -8.35
N LEU A 171 16.04 -1.35 -8.88
CA LEU A 171 16.63 -1.05 -10.19
C LEU A 171 18.10 -1.46 -10.30
N GLU A 172 18.91 -1.15 -9.27
CA GLU A 172 20.33 -1.51 -9.26
C GLU A 172 20.58 -3.03 -9.21
N SER A 173 19.57 -3.78 -8.78
CA SER A 173 19.58 -5.24 -8.63
C SER A 173 19.13 -5.99 -9.88
N GLU A 174 18.52 -5.31 -10.86
CA GLU A 174 18.01 -5.94 -12.08
C GLU A 174 19.13 -6.67 -12.86
N GLY A 175 18.84 -7.91 -13.24
CA GLY A 175 19.77 -8.75 -14.00
C GLY A 175 21.02 -9.23 -13.23
N LYS A 176 21.08 -8.99 -11.91
CA LYS A 176 22.18 -9.42 -11.03
C LYS A 176 21.74 -10.46 -10.00
N PRO A 177 22.65 -11.32 -9.49
CA PRO A 177 22.35 -12.12 -8.31
C PRO A 177 22.02 -11.21 -7.11
N VAL A 178 20.91 -11.44 -6.45
CA VAL A 178 20.47 -10.65 -5.30
C VAL A 178 20.65 -11.44 -4.02
N SER A 179 21.28 -10.82 -3.01
CA SER A 179 21.42 -11.45 -1.69
C SER A 179 20.11 -11.42 -0.91
N PRO A 180 19.90 -12.32 0.08
CA PRO A 180 18.75 -12.28 0.96
C PRO A 180 18.58 -10.92 1.67
N GLU A 181 19.69 -10.25 2.04
CA GLU A 181 19.68 -8.95 2.70
C GLU A 181 19.18 -7.85 1.75
N ALA A 182 19.64 -7.86 0.48
CA ALA A 182 19.18 -6.91 -0.52
C ALA A 182 17.71 -7.10 -0.86
N LEU A 183 17.24 -8.36 -1.03
CA LEU A 183 15.82 -8.66 -1.22
C LEU A 183 14.99 -8.16 -0.03
N LYS A 184 15.44 -8.43 1.20
CA LYS A 184 14.76 -7.95 2.40
C LYS A 184 14.68 -6.42 2.41
N TYR A 185 15.77 -5.72 2.09
CA TYR A 185 15.77 -4.25 2.02
C TYR A 185 14.77 -3.72 0.99
N ILE A 186 14.72 -4.33 -0.21
CA ILE A 186 13.74 -3.94 -1.25
C ILE A 186 12.32 -4.11 -0.74
N HIS A 187 11.98 -5.26 -0.17
CA HIS A 187 10.64 -5.56 0.32
C HIS A 187 10.21 -4.64 1.48
N ASP A 188 11.10 -4.47 2.47
CA ASP A 188 10.82 -3.63 3.63
C ASP A 188 10.68 -2.15 3.23
N SER A 189 11.51 -1.68 2.31
CA SER A 189 11.57 -0.26 1.92
C SER A 189 10.57 0.09 0.83
N LYS A 190 10.58 -0.61 -0.31
CA LYS A 190 9.73 -0.27 -1.47
C LYS A 190 8.23 -0.39 -1.15
N THR A 191 7.85 -1.40 -0.39
CA THR A 191 6.43 -1.70 -0.11
C THR A 191 6.11 -1.65 1.38
N GLY A 192 6.93 -2.30 2.22
CA GLY A 192 6.69 -2.47 3.65
C GLY A 192 6.63 -1.14 4.40
N ALA A 193 7.51 -0.20 4.08
CA ALA A 193 7.58 1.10 4.75
C ALA A 193 6.26 1.87 4.66
N LEU A 194 5.66 1.96 3.46
CA LEU A 194 4.39 2.67 3.28
C LEU A 194 3.21 1.94 3.93
N LEU A 195 3.17 0.60 3.91
CA LEU A 195 2.13 -0.17 4.61
C LEU A 195 2.24 0.01 6.13
N THR A 196 3.46 -0.01 6.69
CA THR A 196 3.71 0.28 8.10
C THR A 196 3.28 1.71 8.45
N ALA A 197 3.61 2.68 7.60
CA ALA A 197 3.20 4.07 7.79
C ALA A 197 1.67 4.23 7.78
N CYS A 198 0.92 3.48 6.99
CA CYS A 198 -0.55 3.49 7.02
C CYS A 198 -1.08 3.14 8.42
N VAL A 199 -0.58 2.05 9.00
CA VAL A 199 -0.96 1.60 10.35
C VAL A 199 -0.56 2.63 11.40
N ARG A 200 0.69 3.14 11.35
CA ARG A 200 1.21 4.15 12.28
C ARG A 200 0.47 5.47 12.19
N CYS A 201 0.20 5.96 10.99
CA CYS A 201 -0.52 7.22 10.80
C CYS A 201 -1.97 7.13 11.30
N GLY A 202 -2.67 5.99 11.06
CA GLY A 202 -3.98 5.73 11.65
C GLY A 202 -3.96 5.74 13.17
N ALA A 203 -2.97 5.06 13.77
CA ALA A 203 -2.77 5.05 15.21
C ALA A 203 -2.46 6.45 15.79
N LEU A 204 -1.57 7.21 15.14
CA LEU A 204 -1.24 8.58 15.55
C LEU A 204 -2.44 9.52 15.49
N ALA A 205 -3.25 9.42 14.44
CA ALA A 205 -4.48 10.21 14.30
C ALA A 205 -5.52 9.87 15.37
N ALA A 206 -5.51 8.64 15.88
CA ALA A 206 -6.36 8.19 16.99
C ALA A 206 -5.77 8.48 18.38
N GLY A 207 -4.59 9.08 18.47
CA GLY A 207 -3.98 9.42 19.76
C GLY A 207 -3.29 8.24 20.47
N ALA A 208 -2.75 7.27 19.71
CA ALA A 208 -2.07 6.09 20.26
C ALA A 208 -1.03 6.42 21.31
N GLU A 209 -1.05 5.71 22.42
CA GLU A 209 0.00 5.71 23.43
C GLU A 209 1.28 5.04 22.88
N PRO A 210 2.48 5.34 23.43
CA PRO A 210 3.74 4.80 22.90
C PRO A 210 3.79 3.28 22.78
N ALA A 211 3.22 2.55 23.73
CA ALA A 211 3.17 1.08 23.71
C ALA A 211 2.23 0.55 22.60
N GLU A 212 1.10 1.21 22.38
CA GLU A 212 0.15 0.88 21.32
C GLU A 212 0.77 1.15 19.95
N LEU A 213 1.43 2.29 19.79
CA LEU A 213 2.11 2.65 18.55
C LEU A 213 3.24 1.66 18.22
N LEU A 214 3.98 1.18 19.23
CA LEU A 214 5.02 0.16 19.05
C LEU A 214 4.42 -1.16 18.56
N ALA A 215 3.39 -1.69 19.23
CA ALA A 215 2.72 -2.93 18.85
C ALA A 215 2.16 -2.87 17.41
N LEU A 216 1.51 -1.76 17.06
CA LEU A 216 0.99 -1.52 15.72
C LEU A 216 2.11 -1.34 14.68
N THR A 217 3.28 -0.84 15.06
CA THR A 217 4.46 -0.76 14.18
C THR A 217 5.00 -2.14 13.84
N GLU A 218 5.18 -3.00 14.84
CA GLU A 218 5.64 -4.39 14.66
C GLU A 218 4.65 -5.17 13.77
N PHE A 219 3.36 -5.05 14.04
CA PHE A 219 2.31 -5.60 13.19
C PHE A 219 2.43 -5.11 11.75
N GLY A 220 2.50 -3.79 11.54
CA GLY A 220 2.56 -3.17 10.21
C GLY A 220 3.78 -3.64 9.40
N GLY A 221 4.95 -3.72 10.03
CA GLY A 221 6.18 -4.20 9.39
C GLY A 221 6.06 -5.64 8.91
N LYS A 222 5.52 -6.52 9.76
CA LYS A 222 5.32 -7.94 9.40
C LYS A 222 4.29 -8.10 8.28
N ILE A 223 3.17 -7.37 8.34
CA ILE A 223 2.14 -7.44 7.27
C ILE A 223 2.65 -6.83 5.96
N GLY A 224 3.50 -5.80 6.02
CA GLY A 224 4.15 -5.26 4.83
C GLY A 224 5.01 -6.31 4.11
N LEU A 225 5.82 -7.08 4.86
CA LEU A 225 6.62 -8.17 4.30
C LEU A 225 5.73 -9.34 3.81
N VAL A 226 4.70 -9.72 4.57
CA VAL A 226 3.71 -10.73 4.13
C VAL A 226 3.08 -10.34 2.80
N PHE A 227 2.68 -9.08 2.67
CA PHE A 227 2.06 -8.55 1.45
C PHE A 227 2.98 -8.77 0.25
N GLN A 228 4.27 -8.46 0.37
CA GLN A 228 5.24 -8.62 -0.71
C GLN A 228 5.52 -10.10 -1.03
N ILE A 229 5.70 -10.96 -0.01
CA ILE A 229 5.91 -12.40 -0.22
C ILE A 229 4.73 -13.01 -0.99
N VAL A 230 3.50 -12.62 -0.65
CA VAL A 230 2.30 -13.11 -1.33
C VAL A 230 2.19 -12.55 -2.75
N ASP A 231 2.55 -11.29 -2.98
CA ASP A 231 2.62 -10.71 -4.33
C ASP A 231 3.61 -11.48 -5.21
N ASP A 232 4.82 -11.76 -4.70
CA ASP A 232 5.84 -12.52 -5.41
C ASP A 232 5.36 -13.95 -5.75
N ILE A 233 4.64 -14.62 -4.83
CA ILE A 233 4.05 -15.93 -5.07
C ILE A 233 2.98 -15.86 -6.18
N LEU A 234 2.12 -14.85 -6.14
CA LEU A 234 1.05 -14.66 -7.11
C LEU A 234 1.60 -14.35 -8.50
N ASP A 235 2.67 -13.56 -8.62
CA ASP A 235 3.29 -13.24 -9.91
C ASP A 235 3.83 -14.50 -10.62
N VAL A 236 4.32 -15.49 -9.86
CA VAL A 236 4.80 -16.78 -10.39
C VAL A 236 3.66 -17.77 -10.67
N THR A 237 2.55 -17.72 -9.91
CA THR A 237 1.52 -18.78 -9.92
C THR A 237 0.22 -18.39 -10.62
N ALA A 238 -0.08 -17.11 -10.78
CA ALA A 238 -1.33 -16.62 -11.37
C ALA A 238 -1.20 -16.30 -12.86
N SER A 239 -2.32 -16.38 -13.60
CA SER A 239 -2.37 -15.95 -15.01
C SER A 239 -2.44 -14.43 -15.14
N SER A 240 -2.01 -13.91 -16.31
CA SER A 240 -2.06 -12.47 -16.60
C SER A 240 -3.47 -11.86 -16.48
N GLU A 241 -4.51 -12.63 -16.81
CA GLU A 241 -5.91 -12.18 -16.71
C GLU A 241 -6.31 -11.89 -15.27
N VAL A 242 -5.77 -12.67 -14.32
CA VAL A 242 -6.08 -12.57 -12.90
C VAL A 242 -5.31 -11.42 -12.25
N LEU A 243 -4.08 -11.14 -12.69
CA LEU A 243 -3.22 -10.06 -12.14
C LEU A 243 -3.60 -8.66 -12.63
N GLY A 244 -4.32 -8.53 -13.75
CA GLY A 244 -4.60 -7.23 -14.38
C GLY A 244 -3.36 -6.49 -14.90
N LYS A 245 -2.22 -7.18 -14.96
CA LYS A 245 -0.92 -6.78 -15.53
C LYS A 245 -0.29 -7.99 -16.23
N THR A 246 0.79 -7.81 -16.97
CA THR A 246 1.50 -8.93 -17.62
C THR A 246 2.08 -9.85 -16.54
N ALA A 247 1.62 -11.12 -16.46
CA ALA A 247 2.19 -12.11 -15.55
C ALA A 247 3.60 -12.54 -15.97
N GLY A 248 4.43 -12.98 -15.01
CA GLY A 248 5.81 -13.43 -15.27
C GLY A 248 6.72 -12.30 -15.76
N LYS A 249 6.37 -11.03 -15.51
CA LYS A 249 7.23 -9.89 -15.85
C LYS A 249 8.51 -9.92 -15.02
N ASP A 250 8.40 -10.24 -13.73
CA ASP A 250 9.52 -10.34 -12.81
C ASP A 250 10.52 -11.44 -13.24
N GLU A 251 10.02 -12.55 -13.77
CA GLU A 251 10.88 -13.60 -14.34
C GLU A 251 11.59 -13.14 -15.61
N LYS A 252 10.91 -12.40 -16.51
CA LYS A 252 11.52 -11.87 -17.74
C LYS A 252 12.62 -10.86 -17.49
N VAL A 253 12.45 -9.99 -16.50
CA VAL A 253 13.46 -8.99 -16.07
C VAL A 253 14.44 -9.57 -15.04
N LYS A 254 14.30 -10.87 -14.65
CA LYS A 254 15.10 -11.52 -13.60
C LYS A 254 15.09 -10.74 -12.29
N LYS A 255 13.92 -10.24 -11.90
CA LYS A 255 13.72 -9.60 -10.60
C LYS A 255 13.97 -10.60 -9.46
N ALA A 256 14.55 -10.10 -8.38
CA ALA A 256 14.67 -10.87 -7.15
C ALA A 256 13.29 -11.03 -6.50
N THR A 257 12.88 -12.28 -6.28
CA THR A 257 11.62 -12.60 -5.60
C THR A 257 11.85 -13.63 -4.50
N TYR A 258 10.96 -13.66 -3.50
CA TYR A 258 11.03 -14.65 -2.44
C TYR A 258 10.99 -16.09 -2.98
N PRO A 259 10.07 -16.46 -3.91
CA PRO A 259 10.06 -17.78 -4.52
C PRO A 259 11.34 -18.14 -5.29
N ALA A 260 12.01 -17.16 -5.92
CA ALA A 260 13.26 -17.41 -6.62
C ALA A 260 14.42 -17.79 -5.68
N LEU A 261 14.47 -17.19 -4.47
CA LEU A 261 15.52 -17.48 -3.48
C LEU A 261 15.22 -18.71 -2.61
N TYR A 262 13.95 -18.90 -2.21
CA TYR A 262 13.59 -19.87 -1.17
C TYR A 262 12.65 -20.98 -1.65
N GLY A 263 12.08 -20.85 -2.85
CA GLY A 263 11.01 -21.72 -3.36
C GLY A 263 9.62 -21.33 -2.84
N ILE A 264 8.60 -21.75 -3.57
CA ILE A 264 7.19 -21.36 -3.31
C ILE A 264 6.71 -21.83 -1.93
N GLU A 265 6.97 -23.10 -1.56
CA GLU A 265 6.46 -23.65 -0.29
C GLU A 265 7.12 -23.01 0.93
N ALA A 266 8.44 -22.74 0.88
CA ALA A 266 9.12 -22.02 1.95
C ALA A 266 8.62 -20.57 2.06
N SER A 267 8.31 -19.91 0.94
CA SER A 267 7.73 -18.57 0.90
C SER A 267 6.32 -18.55 1.54
N ARG A 268 5.47 -19.52 1.21
CA ARG A 268 4.14 -19.69 1.83
C ARG A 268 4.24 -19.95 3.33
N GLN A 269 5.16 -20.79 3.75
CA GLN A 269 5.39 -21.07 5.17
C GLN A 269 5.85 -19.81 5.92
N LYS A 270 6.78 -19.05 5.32
CA LYS A 270 7.26 -17.78 5.89
C LYS A 270 6.14 -16.75 6.04
N ALA A 271 5.27 -16.61 5.04
CA ALA A 271 4.11 -15.71 5.12
C ALA A 271 3.17 -16.10 6.28
N ARG A 272 2.90 -17.41 6.49
CA ARG A 272 2.09 -17.90 7.61
C ARG A 272 2.73 -17.62 8.97
N GLU A 273 4.03 -17.83 9.11
CA GLU A 273 4.77 -17.56 10.37
C GLU A 273 4.77 -16.07 10.71
N LEU A 274 5.00 -15.21 9.72
CA LEU A 274 4.94 -13.76 9.90
C LEU A 274 3.53 -13.29 10.27
N LEU A 275 2.49 -13.84 9.64
CA LEU A 275 1.11 -13.54 10.01
C LEU A 275 0.83 -13.93 11.46
N ALA A 276 1.20 -15.14 11.88
CA ALA A 276 1.00 -15.60 13.27
C ALA A 276 1.69 -14.65 14.26
N SER A 277 2.95 -14.26 13.97
CA SER A 277 3.70 -13.30 14.78
C SER A 277 3.05 -11.92 14.80
N ALA A 278 2.57 -11.41 13.65
CA ALA A 278 1.89 -10.12 13.59
C ALA A 278 0.59 -10.10 14.41
N LEU A 279 -0.19 -11.18 14.37
CA LEU A 279 -1.42 -11.29 15.17
C LEU A 279 -1.14 -11.32 16.68
N GLU A 280 0.01 -11.84 17.09
CA GLU A 280 0.44 -11.80 18.49
C GLU A 280 0.81 -10.38 18.94
N ASP A 281 1.46 -9.56 18.10
CA ASP A 281 1.81 -8.17 18.44
C ASP A 281 0.59 -7.34 18.86
N ILE A 282 -0.57 -7.59 18.26
CA ILE A 282 -1.81 -6.84 18.52
C ILE A 282 -2.79 -7.60 19.43
N ARG A 283 -2.36 -8.71 20.05
CA ARG A 283 -3.24 -9.54 20.88
C ARG A 283 -3.82 -8.80 22.06
N SER A 284 -3.04 -7.92 22.69
CA SER A 284 -3.45 -7.14 23.87
C SER A 284 -4.60 -6.19 23.63
N PHE A 285 -4.88 -5.80 22.36
CA PHE A 285 -5.98 -4.91 22.02
C PHE A 285 -7.36 -5.60 22.03
N GLY A 286 -7.40 -6.94 22.10
CA GLY A 286 -8.64 -7.71 22.11
C GLY A 286 -9.46 -7.56 20.82
N GLU A 287 -10.78 -7.49 20.95
CA GLU A 287 -11.72 -7.42 19.81
C GLU A 287 -11.58 -6.12 18.99
N LYS A 288 -11.02 -5.06 19.56
CA LYS A 288 -10.83 -3.77 18.87
C LYS A 288 -10.00 -3.88 17.58
N THR A 289 -9.17 -4.91 17.45
CA THR A 289 -8.33 -5.15 16.27
C THR A 289 -8.89 -6.21 15.33
N GLU A 290 -10.17 -6.57 15.42
CA GLU A 290 -10.79 -7.59 14.56
C GLU A 290 -10.61 -7.28 13.07
N ALA A 291 -10.87 -6.04 12.65
CA ALA A 291 -10.67 -5.60 11.27
C ALA A 291 -9.20 -5.73 10.81
N LEU A 292 -8.23 -5.33 11.65
CA LEU A 292 -6.81 -5.50 11.34
C LEU A 292 -6.41 -6.97 11.20
N ARG A 293 -6.88 -7.81 12.11
CA ARG A 293 -6.61 -9.27 12.07
C ARG A 293 -7.15 -9.90 10.81
N ASP A 294 -8.39 -9.57 10.45
CA ASP A 294 -9.02 -10.16 9.27
C ASP A 294 -8.46 -9.60 7.97
N LEU A 295 -8.04 -8.33 7.94
CA LEU A 295 -7.26 -7.78 6.82
C LEU A 295 -5.92 -8.51 6.65
N ALA A 296 -5.21 -8.79 7.75
CA ALA A 296 -3.96 -9.54 7.69
C ALA A 296 -4.16 -10.97 7.16
N ARG A 297 -5.21 -11.67 7.63
CA ARG A 297 -5.60 -12.99 7.11
C ARG A 297 -6.02 -12.93 5.63
N PHE A 298 -6.76 -11.90 5.25
CA PHE A 298 -7.18 -11.69 3.87
C PHE A 298 -5.97 -11.53 2.93
N VAL A 299 -4.92 -10.81 3.35
CA VAL A 299 -3.68 -10.65 2.57
C VAL A 299 -3.03 -12.01 2.29
N VAL A 300 -2.97 -12.91 3.27
CA VAL A 300 -2.38 -14.25 3.10
C VAL A 300 -3.26 -15.17 2.26
N ASN A 301 -4.59 -15.06 2.41
CA ASN A 301 -5.56 -15.94 1.76
C ASN A 301 -5.92 -15.50 0.33
N ARG A 302 -5.47 -14.32 -0.12
CA ARG A 302 -5.79 -13.82 -1.46
C ARG A 302 -5.20 -14.72 -2.55
N THR A 303 -6.00 -15.00 -3.56
CA THR A 303 -5.61 -15.78 -4.74
C THR A 303 -5.30 -14.90 -5.95
N ALA A 304 -5.63 -13.64 -5.86
CA ALA A 304 -5.20 -12.53 -6.75
C ALA A 304 -5.86 -11.20 -6.33
#